data_8d11e72d8459a64f93f7cdbe62cd930a
#
_entry.id   8d11e72d8459a64f93f7cdbe62cd930a
#
_cell.length_a   1.000
_cell.length_b   1.000
_cell.length_c   1.000
_cell.angle_alpha   90.00
_cell.angle_beta   90.00
_cell.angle_gamma   90.00
#
_symmetry.space_group_name_H-M   'P 1'
#
loop_
_entity.id
_entity.type
_entity.pdbx_description
1 polymer ?
#
loop_
_entity_poly.entity_id
_entity_poly.type
_entity_poly.pdbx_seq_one_letter_code
_entity_poly.pdbx_strand_id
1 'polypeptide(L)'
;MPLAKSLELGNYGGYILSYNGCQIINAQNGEILFERRINPEMLPYLEKKARKNNFALFTYHDDTIITDTPENEHIQNEARLNNLKVIKEEEFSVAIDFAPCKCMLVSDDEEALVSLEGHWKRRLNGALDVFRSEPYFLEVVPCAIDKANTLGALLEELDVKREEVIAIGDGVCDVTMIQLAGLGVAMGHSQDSVKVCADYVTASNEEDGVALAVEKAIIAEVRAAEIPLDQLNAQARHALMGNLGIQYTYADEDRVEATMPVDHRTRQPFGILHGGATL
;
A
#
# COMPACT_ATOMS: atom_id res chain seq x y z
N MET A 1 3.38 9.40 -9.86
CA MET A 1 3.41 8.91 -8.48
C MET A 1 4.32 9.78 -7.64
N PRO A 2 3.78 10.71 -6.83
CA PRO A 2 4.60 11.66 -6.08
C PRO A 2 5.50 10.99 -5.04
N LEU A 3 4.96 10.02 -4.29
CA LEU A 3 5.69 9.31 -3.23
C LEU A 3 6.92 8.56 -3.76
N ALA A 4 6.76 7.77 -4.83
CA ALA A 4 7.88 7.04 -5.43
C ALA A 4 9.01 7.95 -5.92
N LYS A 5 8.65 9.15 -6.40
CA LYS A 5 9.63 10.17 -6.80
C LYS A 5 10.34 10.79 -5.59
N SER A 6 9.59 11.08 -4.51
CA SER A 6 10.18 11.63 -3.29
C SER A 6 11.11 10.65 -2.57
N LEU A 7 10.84 9.34 -2.72
CA LEU A 7 11.68 8.27 -2.20
C LEU A 7 12.79 7.85 -3.17
N GLU A 8 12.84 8.44 -4.36
CA GLU A 8 13.81 8.09 -5.41
C GLU A 8 13.84 6.58 -5.73
N LEU A 9 12.70 5.88 -5.59
CA LEU A 9 12.61 4.42 -5.77
C LEU A 9 13.15 3.95 -7.11
N GLY A 10 13.03 4.76 -8.16
CA GLY A 10 13.60 4.48 -9.48
C GLY A 10 15.10 4.33 -9.50
N ASN A 11 15.83 4.93 -8.55
CA ASN A 11 17.29 4.82 -8.46
C ASN A 11 17.73 3.49 -7.83
N TYR A 12 16.80 2.80 -7.14
CA TYR A 12 17.11 1.66 -6.29
C TYR A 12 16.43 0.35 -6.72
N GLY A 13 15.67 0.37 -7.82
CA GLY A 13 15.07 -0.83 -8.39
C GLY A 13 13.83 -1.33 -7.62
N GLY A 14 13.11 -0.44 -6.96
CA GLY A 14 11.89 -0.80 -6.20
C GLY A 14 10.66 -1.02 -7.09
N TYR A 15 9.61 -1.56 -6.50
CA TYR A 15 8.31 -1.79 -7.13
C TYR A 15 7.20 -1.04 -6.37
N ILE A 16 6.14 -0.69 -7.08
CA ILE A 16 4.99 0.00 -6.51
C ILE A 16 3.76 -0.88 -6.74
N LEU A 17 3.14 -1.31 -5.65
CA LEU A 17 1.84 -1.96 -5.68
C LEU A 17 0.76 -0.91 -5.42
N SER A 18 0.05 -0.51 -6.46
CA SER A 18 -1.00 0.51 -6.37
C SER A 18 -2.41 -0.09 -6.34
N TYR A 19 -3.38 0.70 -5.87
CA TYR A 19 -4.80 0.33 -5.80
C TYR A 19 -5.04 -1.01 -5.09
N ASN A 20 -4.42 -1.19 -3.89
CA ASN A 20 -4.49 -2.42 -3.09
C ASN A 20 -3.97 -3.68 -3.81
N GLY A 21 -3.04 -3.50 -4.76
CA GLY A 21 -2.46 -4.59 -5.53
C GLY A 21 -3.08 -4.80 -6.92
N CYS A 22 -3.98 -3.91 -7.38
CA CYS A 22 -4.49 -4.00 -8.76
C CYS A 22 -3.42 -3.80 -9.81
N GLN A 23 -2.30 -3.15 -9.45
CA GLN A 23 -1.23 -2.85 -10.40
C GLN A 23 0.13 -2.95 -9.72
N ILE A 24 1.10 -3.55 -10.40
CA ILE A 24 2.52 -3.56 -10.03
C ILE A 24 3.29 -2.76 -11.07
N ILE A 25 4.05 -1.80 -10.62
CA ILE A 25 4.85 -0.93 -11.48
C ILE A 25 6.31 -1.02 -11.06
N ASN A 26 7.20 -1.25 -12.00
CA ASN A 26 8.63 -1.08 -11.79
C ASN A 26 8.94 0.42 -11.65
N ALA A 27 9.45 0.82 -10.48
CA ALA A 27 9.70 2.23 -10.19
C ALA A 27 10.85 2.83 -11.02
N GLN A 28 11.74 1.99 -11.56
CA GLN A 28 12.89 2.42 -12.32
C GLN A 28 12.54 2.87 -13.73
N ASN A 29 11.70 2.12 -14.42
CA ASN A 29 11.37 2.35 -15.84
C ASN A 29 9.90 2.69 -16.09
N GLY A 30 9.04 2.59 -15.07
CA GLY A 30 7.59 2.82 -15.17
C GLY A 30 6.83 1.68 -15.85
N GLU A 31 7.46 0.53 -16.09
CA GLU A 31 6.82 -0.64 -16.69
C GLU A 31 5.77 -1.23 -15.75
N ILE A 32 4.59 -1.53 -16.32
CA ILE A 32 3.52 -2.21 -15.59
C ILE A 32 3.74 -3.72 -15.77
N LEU A 33 4.15 -4.39 -14.69
CA LEU A 33 4.40 -5.83 -14.68
C LEU A 33 3.11 -6.64 -14.51
N PHE A 34 2.18 -6.09 -13.77
CA PHE A 34 0.89 -6.72 -13.48
C PHE A 34 -0.20 -5.67 -13.42
N GLU A 35 -1.36 -6.00 -13.96
CA GLU A 35 -2.53 -5.15 -13.86
C GLU A 35 -3.82 -5.96 -13.92
N ARG A 36 -4.75 -5.64 -13.03
CA ARG A 36 -6.15 -6.07 -13.12
C ARG A 36 -7.06 -4.87 -13.08
N ARG A 37 -8.11 -4.93 -13.91
CA ARG A 37 -9.04 -3.81 -14.10
C ARG A 37 -10.48 -4.28 -13.97
N ILE A 38 -11.34 -3.38 -13.53
CA ILE A 38 -12.80 -3.59 -13.51
C ILE A 38 -13.27 -3.66 -14.96
N ASN A 39 -14.08 -4.68 -15.30
CA ASN A 39 -14.73 -4.72 -16.61
C ASN A 39 -15.64 -3.47 -16.78
N PRO A 40 -15.41 -2.63 -17.80
CA PRO A 40 -16.20 -1.41 -18.02
C PRO A 40 -17.71 -1.65 -18.12
N GLU A 41 -18.14 -2.83 -18.53
CA GLU A 41 -19.58 -3.21 -18.55
C GLU A 41 -20.22 -3.21 -17.15
N MET A 42 -19.43 -3.21 -16.08
CA MET A 42 -19.91 -3.11 -14.72
C MET A 42 -20.18 -1.66 -14.28
N LEU A 43 -19.58 -0.66 -14.93
CA LEU A 43 -19.70 0.74 -14.54
C LEU A 43 -21.15 1.25 -14.54
N PRO A 44 -22.01 0.96 -15.55
CA PRO A 44 -23.42 1.36 -15.50
C PRO A 44 -24.18 0.77 -14.32
N TYR A 45 -23.82 -0.46 -13.89
CA TYR A 45 -24.43 -1.06 -12.72
C TYR A 45 -24.00 -0.36 -11.44
N LEU A 46 -22.70 -0.06 -11.29
CA LEU A 46 -22.16 0.65 -10.13
C LEU A 46 -22.78 2.06 -10.02
N GLU A 47 -22.78 2.81 -11.10
CA GLU A 47 -23.40 4.15 -11.19
C GLU A 47 -24.88 4.14 -10.83
N LYS A 48 -25.67 3.23 -11.43
CA LYS A 48 -27.08 3.08 -11.12
C LYS A 48 -27.33 2.80 -9.63
N LYS A 49 -26.45 2.01 -8.99
CA LYS A 49 -26.57 1.69 -7.57
C LYS A 49 -26.14 2.85 -6.67
N ALA A 50 -25.07 3.55 -7.02
CA ALA A 50 -24.66 4.76 -6.33
C ALA A 50 -25.79 5.80 -6.34
N ARG A 51 -26.32 6.13 -7.51
CA ARG A 51 -27.44 7.09 -7.67
C ARG A 51 -28.69 6.66 -6.90
N LYS A 52 -29.06 5.36 -6.93
CA LYS A 52 -30.22 4.85 -6.20
C LYS A 52 -30.12 5.05 -4.70
N ASN A 53 -28.92 4.99 -4.13
CA ASN A 53 -28.68 5.12 -2.71
C ASN A 53 -28.21 6.54 -2.32
N ASN A 54 -28.17 7.47 -3.27
CA ASN A 54 -27.65 8.83 -3.10
C ASN A 54 -26.20 8.85 -2.60
N PHE A 55 -25.38 7.93 -3.11
CA PHE A 55 -23.95 7.87 -2.84
C PHE A 55 -23.16 8.56 -3.95
N ALA A 56 -22.12 9.29 -3.59
CA ALA A 56 -21.14 9.75 -4.57
C ALA A 56 -20.35 8.55 -5.11
N LEU A 57 -19.97 8.62 -6.39
CA LEU A 57 -19.16 7.61 -7.05
C LEU A 57 -17.98 8.27 -7.73
N PHE A 58 -16.80 7.71 -7.56
CA PHE A 58 -15.62 8.19 -8.27
C PHE A 58 -14.65 7.07 -8.64
N THR A 59 -13.78 7.36 -9.59
CA THR A 59 -12.62 6.54 -9.93
C THR A 59 -11.39 7.41 -10.18
N TYR A 60 -10.26 6.76 -10.36
CA TYR A 60 -8.98 7.41 -10.61
C TYR A 60 -8.53 7.16 -12.05
N HIS A 61 -7.96 8.17 -12.66
CA HIS A 61 -7.23 8.10 -13.92
C HIS A 61 -6.00 8.99 -13.85
N ASP A 62 -4.81 8.40 -13.87
CA ASP A 62 -3.53 9.09 -13.68
C ASP A 62 -3.50 9.95 -12.41
N ASP A 63 -3.40 11.28 -12.54
CA ASP A 63 -3.40 12.26 -11.46
C ASP A 63 -4.79 12.88 -11.19
N THR A 64 -5.87 12.19 -11.58
CA THR A 64 -7.20 12.75 -11.61
C THR A 64 -8.22 11.82 -10.95
N ILE A 65 -9.12 12.40 -10.16
CA ILE A 65 -10.38 11.79 -9.71
C ILE A 65 -11.49 12.20 -10.67
N ILE A 66 -12.25 11.26 -11.19
CA ILE A 66 -13.41 11.47 -12.05
C ILE A 66 -14.67 11.11 -11.26
N THR A 67 -15.62 12.05 -11.17
CA THR A 67 -16.84 11.90 -10.36
C THR A 67 -18.00 12.76 -10.91
N ASP A 68 -19.24 12.42 -10.56
CA ASP A 68 -20.41 13.27 -10.81
C ASP A 68 -20.69 14.28 -9.68
N THR A 69 -20.02 14.14 -8.54
CA THR A 69 -20.19 14.95 -7.31
C THR A 69 -18.87 15.56 -6.83
N PRO A 70 -18.23 16.44 -7.61
CA PRO A 70 -16.91 16.99 -7.28
C PRO A 70 -16.89 17.83 -5.99
N GLU A 71 -18.03 18.32 -5.52
CA GLU A 71 -18.18 19.10 -4.29
C GLU A 71 -18.22 18.25 -3.02
N ASN A 72 -18.25 16.91 -3.12
CA ASN A 72 -18.24 16.03 -1.96
C ASN A 72 -16.96 16.21 -1.15
N GLU A 73 -17.09 16.46 0.16
CA GLU A 73 -15.98 16.80 1.05
C GLU A 73 -14.96 15.66 1.16
N HIS A 74 -15.39 14.40 1.19
CA HIS A 74 -14.50 13.25 1.25
C HIS A 74 -13.69 13.10 -0.04
N ILE A 75 -14.32 13.34 -1.20
CA ILE A 75 -13.63 13.32 -2.50
C ILE A 75 -12.60 14.46 -2.58
N GLN A 76 -12.95 15.66 -2.12
CA GLN A 76 -12.03 16.79 -2.08
C GLN A 76 -10.86 16.54 -1.12
N ASN A 77 -11.12 15.90 0.02
CA ASN A 77 -10.08 15.53 0.97
C ASN A 77 -9.14 14.48 0.39
N GLU A 78 -9.68 13.44 -0.25
CA GLU A 78 -8.92 12.39 -0.94
C GLU A 78 -8.03 13.01 -2.04
N ALA A 79 -8.58 13.92 -2.85
CA ALA A 79 -7.84 14.62 -3.89
C ALA A 79 -6.69 15.46 -3.30
N ARG A 80 -6.94 16.18 -2.22
CA ARG A 80 -5.94 17.02 -1.54
C ARG A 80 -4.81 16.19 -0.95
N LEU A 81 -5.12 15.09 -0.26
CA LEU A 81 -4.14 14.21 0.39
C LEU A 81 -3.21 13.57 -0.64
N ASN A 82 -3.75 13.18 -1.80
CA ASN A 82 -3.02 12.51 -2.86
C ASN A 82 -2.51 13.47 -3.97
N ASN A 83 -2.72 14.80 -3.80
CA ASN A 83 -2.36 15.81 -4.80
C ASN A 83 -2.95 15.52 -6.19
N LEU A 84 -4.24 15.16 -6.23
CA LEU A 84 -4.98 14.83 -7.44
C LEU A 84 -5.89 15.98 -7.87
N LYS A 85 -6.21 16.04 -9.16
CA LYS A 85 -7.25 16.90 -9.73
C LYS A 85 -8.60 16.22 -9.59
N VAL A 86 -9.69 17.01 -9.55
CA VAL A 86 -11.04 16.49 -9.58
C VAL A 86 -11.73 17.01 -10.85
N ILE A 87 -12.27 16.09 -11.65
CA ILE A 87 -13.03 16.39 -12.88
C ILE A 87 -14.47 15.92 -12.68
N LYS A 88 -15.41 16.80 -13.04
CA LYS A 88 -16.84 16.49 -13.03
C LYS A 88 -17.24 15.83 -14.33
N GLU A 89 -17.89 14.65 -14.22
CA GLU A 89 -18.56 13.97 -15.33
C GLU A 89 -19.97 13.55 -14.89
N GLU A 90 -21.00 14.12 -15.50
CA GLU A 90 -22.41 13.91 -15.09
C GLU A 90 -22.90 12.48 -15.42
N GLU A 91 -22.42 11.90 -16.51
CA GLU A 91 -22.70 10.51 -16.92
C GLU A 91 -21.46 9.66 -16.73
N PHE A 92 -21.17 9.32 -15.46
CA PHE A 92 -19.94 8.66 -15.04
C PHE A 92 -19.58 7.45 -15.91
N SER A 93 -20.51 6.50 -16.11
CA SER A 93 -20.23 5.27 -16.84
C SER A 93 -20.06 5.47 -18.36
N VAL A 94 -20.50 6.61 -18.88
CA VAL A 94 -20.34 6.97 -20.31
C VAL A 94 -19.00 7.70 -20.51
N ALA A 95 -18.64 8.55 -19.56
CA ALA A 95 -17.41 9.33 -19.61
C ALA A 95 -16.14 8.49 -19.40
N ILE A 96 -16.26 7.36 -18.69
CA ILE A 96 -15.14 6.45 -18.45
C ILE A 96 -14.99 5.50 -19.64
N ASP A 97 -14.11 5.84 -20.57
CA ASP A 97 -13.78 5.06 -21.78
C ASP A 97 -12.62 4.07 -21.58
N PHE A 98 -12.18 3.88 -20.34
CA PHE A 98 -11.13 2.96 -19.94
C PHE A 98 -11.63 1.97 -18.86
N ALA A 99 -10.87 0.92 -18.63
CA ALA A 99 -11.12 -0.02 -17.55
C ALA A 99 -10.41 0.47 -16.27
N PRO A 100 -11.14 0.89 -15.20
CA PRO A 100 -10.51 1.41 -13.99
C PRO A 100 -9.94 0.29 -13.11
N CYS A 101 -8.88 0.58 -12.36
CA CYS A 101 -8.35 -0.32 -11.33
C CYS A 101 -9.26 -0.38 -10.10
N LYS A 102 -9.93 0.71 -9.76
CA LYS A 102 -10.75 0.85 -8.57
C LYS A 102 -11.86 1.87 -8.80
N CYS A 103 -13.04 1.57 -8.25
CA CYS A 103 -14.12 2.56 -8.06
C CYS A 103 -14.40 2.72 -6.57
N MET A 104 -14.82 3.92 -6.17
CA MET A 104 -15.12 4.28 -4.78
C MET A 104 -16.54 4.80 -4.67
N LEU A 105 -17.32 4.27 -3.73
CA LEU A 105 -18.59 4.89 -3.32
C LEU A 105 -18.39 5.63 -1.99
N VAL A 106 -19.07 6.75 -1.86
CA VAL A 106 -18.92 7.65 -0.70
C VAL A 106 -20.28 7.99 -0.14
N SER A 107 -20.42 7.90 1.17
CA SER A 107 -21.60 8.32 1.91
C SER A 107 -21.29 8.56 3.37
N ASP A 108 -21.94 9.55 3.99
CA ASP A 108 -21.95 9.75 5.45
C ASP A 108 -22.90 8.77 6.16
N ASP A 109 -23.78 8.09 5.42
CA ASP A 109 -24.64 7.03 5.93
C ASP A 109 -23.87 5.69 5.96
N GLU A 110 -23.15 5.47 7.08
CA GLU A 110 -22.36 4.26 7.28
C GLU A 110 -23.21 2.99 7.26
N GLU A 111 -24.42 3.02 7.82
CA GLU A 111 -25.30 1.85 7.86
C GLU A 111 -25.74 1.43 6.45
N ALA A 112 -26.03 2.42 5.59
CA ALA A 112 -26.36 2.17 4.19
C ALA A 112 -25.14 1.59 3.42
N LEU A 113 -23.92 2.08 3.68
CA LEU A 113 -22.70 1.50 3.09
C LEU A 113 -22.47 0.07 3.56
N VAL A 114 -22.62 -0.24 4.85
CA VAL A 114 -22.53 -1.60 5.40
C VAL A 114 -23.54 -2.54 4.75
N SER A 115 -24.79 -2.07 4.61
CA SER A 115 -25.85 -2.84 3.97
C SER A 115 -25.52 -3.15 2.50
N LEU A 116 -25.02 -2.14 1.77
CA LEU A 116 -24.63 -2.31 0.37
C LEU A 116 -23.42 -3.22 0.22
N GLU A 117 -22.41 -3.08 1.07
CA GLU A 117 -21.24 -3.95 1.13
C GLU A 117 -21.66 -5.43 1.26
N GLY A 118 -22.49 -5.74 2.28
CA GLY A 118 -22.97 -7.09 2.49
C GLY A 118 -23.81 -7.64 1.33
N HIS A 119 -24.61 -6.78 0.66
CA HIS A 119 -25.34 -7.18 -0.53
C HIS A 119 -24.41 -7.43 -1.72
N TRP A 120 -23.43 -6.57 -1.96
CA TRP A 120 -22.53 -6.68 -3.09
C TRP A 120 -21.51 -7.80 -2.95
N LYS A 121 -20.99 -8.06 -1.78
CA LYS A 121 -20.14 -9.23 -1.52
C LYS A 121 -20.79 -10.53 -1.99
N ARG A 122 -22.10 -10.67 -1.80
CA ARG A 122 -22.84 -11.86 -2.29
C ARG A 122 -23.15 -11.81 -3.77
N ARG A 123 -23.50 -10.63 -4.30
CA ARG A 123 -23.97 -10.51 -5.68
C ARG A 123 -22.86 -10.43 -6.72
N LEU A 124 -21.74 -9.82 -6.36
CA LEU A 124 -20.58 -9.59 -7.24
C LEU A 124 -19.47 -10.61 -7.00
N ASN A 125 -19.71 -11.60 -6.13
CA ASN A 125 -18.75 -12.65 -5.82
C ASN A 125 -18.19 -13.30 -7.09
N GLY A 126 -16.87 -13.33 -7.20
CA GLY A 126 -16.14 -13.85 -8.37
C GLY A 126 -16.01 -12.87 -9.54
N ALA A 127 -16.66 -11.70 -9.49
CA ALA A 127 -16.49 -10.64 -10.47
C ALA A 127 -15.73 -9.42 -9.90
N LEU A 128 -16.17 -8.94 -8.74
CA LEU A 128 -15.58 -7.79 -8.05
C LEU A 128 -15.51 -8.10 -6.54
N ASP A 129 -14.47 -7.61 -5.90
CA ASP A 129 -14.36 -7.56 -4.45
C ASP A 129 -14.79 -6.18 -3.95
N VAL A 130 -15.45 -6.17 -2.78
CA VAL A 130 -16.03 -4.98 -2.19
C VAL A 130 -15.71 -4.96 -0.72
N PHE A 131 -15.14 -3.87 -0.23
CA PHE A 131 -14.81 -3.71 1.19
C PHE A 131 -14.77 -2.22 1.58
N ARG A 132 -14.88 -1.94 2.87
CA ARG A 132 -14.72 -0.58 3.39
C ARG A 132 -13.29 -0.37 3.83
N SER A 133 -12.69 0.73 3.37
CA SER A 133 -11.38 1.22 3.85
C SER A 133 -11.54 2.24 4.97
N GLU A 134 -12.62 3.01 4.92
CA GLU A 134 -13.03 4.01 5.91
C GLU A 134 -14.53 3.88 6.18
N PRO A 135 -15.06 4.41 7.29
CA PRO A 135 -16.51 4.37 7.57
C PRO A 135 -17.37 4.92 6.43
N TYR A 136 -16.87 5.91 5.71
CA TYR A 136 -17.54 6.62 4.61
C TYR A 136 -17.10 6.18 3.21
N PHE A 137 -16.15 5.25 3.07
CA PHE A 137 -15.66 4.73 1.79
C PHE A 137 -15.97 3.25 1.59
N LEU A 138 -16.62 2.93 0.47
CA LEU A 138 -16.79 1.56 -0.02
C LEU A 138 -15.97 1.40 -1.31
N GLU A 139 -14.94 0.58 -1.24
CA GLU A 139 -14.07 0.26 -2.36
C GLU A 139 -14.62 -0.89 -3.19
N VAL A 140 -14.52 -0.76 -4.50
CA VAL A 140 -14.84 -1.79 -5.49
C VAL A 140 -13.62 -2.02 -6.35
N VAL A 141 -13.10 -3.23 -6.32
CA VAL A 141 -11.88 -3.65 -7.04
C VAL A 141 -12.14 -4.93 -7.83
N PRO A 142 -11.30 -5.29 -8.80
CA PRO A 142 -11.37 -6.61 -9.44
C PRO A 142 -11.28 -7.75 -8.42
N CYS A 143 -11.93 -8.87 -8.70
CA CYS A 143 -11.93 -10.04 -7.83
C CYS A 143 -10.51 -10.60 -7.63
N ALA A 144 -10.27 -11.15 -6.44
CA ALA A 144 -9.02 -11.77 -6.01
C ALA A 144 -7.81 -10.81 -6.05
N ILE A 145 -8.07 -9.52 -5.82
CA ILE A 145 -7.04 -8.51 -5.60
C ILE A 145 -6.95 -8.24 -4.12
N ASP A 146 -5.83 -8.62 -3.55
CA ASP A 146 -5.37 -8.20 -2.22
C ASP A 146 -3.84 -8.04 -2.24
N LYS A 147 -3.31 -7.37 -1.23
CA LYS A 147 -1.87 -7.07 -1.16
C LYS A 147 -1.01 -8.34 -1.13
N ALA A 148 -1.46 -9.41 -0.47
CA ALA A 148 -0.71 -10.67 -0.38
C ALA A 148 -0.64 -11.40 -1.71
N ASN A 149 -1.78 -11.55 -2.42
CA ASN A 149 -1.80 -12.23 -3.70
C ASN A 149 -0.92 -11.52 -4.72
N THR A 150 -0.99 -10.20 -4.77
CA THR A 150 -0.20 -9.40 -5.69
C THR A 150 1.28 -9.38 -5.31
N LEU A 151 1.58 -9.26 -4.02
CA LEU A 151 2.95 -9.40 -3.52
C LEU A 151 3.51 -10.79 -3.83
N GLY A 152 2.74 -11.86 -3.61
CA GLY A 152 3.14 -13.23 -3.93
C GLY A 152 3.51 -13.41 -5.41
N ALA A 153 2.72 -12.84 -6.32
CA ALA A 153 3.03 -12.86 -7.75
C ALA A 153 4.34 -12.10 -8.08
N LEU A 154 4.58 -10.96 -7.41
CA LEU A 154 5.83 -10.22 -7.56
C LEU A 154 7.03 -11.01 -7.03
N LEU A 155 6.88 -11.66 -5.87
CA LEU A 155 7.95 -12.47 -5.29
C LEU A 155 8.33 -13.66 -6.19
N GLU A 156 7.34 -14.32 -6.80
CA GLU A 156 7.57 -15.38 -7.78
C GLU A 156 8.34 -14.87 -9.01
N GLU A 157 7.98 -13.70 -9.53
CA GLU A 157 8.67 -13.08 -10.68
C GLU A 157 10.13 -12.71 -10.35
N LEU A 158 10.38 -12.30 -9.10
CA LEU A 158 11.71 -11.90 -8.61
C LEU A 158 12.54 -13.06 -8.07
N ASP A 159 12.00 -14.29 -8.03
CA ASP A 159 12.62 -15.47 -7.40
C ASP A 159 12.99 -15.22 -5.92
N VAL A 160 12.15 -14.45 -5.20
CA VAL A 160 12.29 -14.14 -3.77
C VAL A 160 11.39 -15.04 -2.96
N LYS A 161 11.93 -15.69 -1.94
CA LYS A 161 11.18 -16.56 -1.04
C LYS A 161 10.45 -15.72 0.02
N ARG A 162 9.34 -16.24 0.53
CA ARG A 162 8.56 -15.56 1.58
C ARG A 162 9.37 -15.33 2.85
N GLU A 163 10.27 -16.25 3.18
CA GLU A 163 11.18 -16.19 4.31
C GLU A 163 12.20 -15.04 4.23
N GLU A 164 12.39 -14.50 3.02
CA GLU A 164 13.27 -13.35 2.74
C GLU A 164 12.53 -12.01 2.76
N VAL A 165 11.22 -12.03 3.11
CA VAL A 165 10.35 -10.86 3.08
C VAL A 165 10.03 -10.39 4.48
N ILE A 166 10.19 -9.09 4.71
CA ILE A 166 9.64 -8.38 5.87
C ILE A 166 8.46 -7.55 5.38
N ALA A 167 7.26 -7.78 5.92
CA ALA A 167 6.09 -6.96 5.63
C ALA A 167 5.74 -6.11 6.84
N ILE A 168 5.62 -4.80 6.65
CA ILE A 168 5.27 -3.84 7.70
C ILE A 168 3.97 -3.16 7.31
N GLY A 169 2.98 -3.15 8.20
CA GLY A 169 1.68 -2.56 7.93
C GLY A 169 0.96 -2.08 9.18
N ASP A 170 -0.09 -1.27 8.99
CA ASP A 170 -0.86 -0.67 10.08
C ASP A 170 -2.36 -0.88 9.96
N GLY A 171 -2.87 -1.15 8.76
CA GLY A 171 -4.27 -1.28 8.45
C GLY A 171 -4.76 -2.72 8.35
N VAL A 172 -6.08 -2.90 8.44
CA VAL A 172 -6.72 -4.21 8.24
C VAL A 172 -6.43 -4.77 6.85
N CYS A 173 -6.27 -3.91 5.85
CA CYS A 173 -5.90 -4.30 4.48
C CYS A 173 -4.47 -4.83 4.34
N ASP A 174 -3.62 -4.66 5.37
CA ASP A 174 -2.24 -5.16 5.38
C ASP A 174 -2.12 -6.55 6.02
N VAL A 175 -3.16 -7.03 6.70
CA VAL A 175 -3.13 -8.30 7.45
C VAL A 175 -2.68 -9.46 6.57
N THR A 176 -3.20 -9.56 5.35
CA THR A 176 -2.83 -10.65 4.45
C THR A 176 -1.37 -10.59 4.02
N MET A 177 -0.84 -9.40 3.80
CA MET A 177 0.58 -9.17 3.47
C MET A 177 1.49 -9.47 4.68
N ILE A 178 1.09 -9.02 5.88
CA ILE A 178 1.80 -9.31 7.13
C ILE A 178 1.90 -10.83 7.35
N GLN A 179 0.81 -11.57 7.13
CA GLN A 179 0.79 -13.03 7.28
C GLN A 179 1.52 -13.80 6.18
N LEU A 180 1.72 -13.18 5.01
CA LEU A 180 2.45 -13.80 3.89
C LEU A 180 3.94 -13.83 4.12
N ALA A 181 4.50 -12.78 4.72
CA ALA A 181 5.93 -12.56 4.89
C ALA A 181 6.58 -13.55 5.86
N GLY A 182 7.89 -13.73 5.74
CA GLY A 182 8.70 -14.46 6.72
C GLY A 182 8.81 -13.74 8.06
N LEU A 183 8.71 -12.40 8.04
CA LEU A 183 8.55 -11.58 9.23
C LEU A 183 7.44 -10.56 8.99
N GLY A 184 6.29 -10.80 9.59
CA GLY A 184 5.16 -9.88 9.57
C GLY A 184 5.19 -8.91 10.75
N VAL A 185 5.16 -7.61 10.48
CA VAL A 185 5.26 -6.55 11.49
C VAL A 185 4.03 -5.65 11.47
N ALA A 186 3.40 -5.48 12.62
CA ALA A 186 2.34 -4.48 12.82
C ALA A 186 2.89 -3.22 13.49
N MET A 187 2.43 -2.05 13.05
CA MET A 187 2.77 -0.78 13.67
C MET A 187 2.11 -0.65 15.07
N GLY A 188 2.78 0.06 15.97
CA GLY A 188 2.33 0.22 17.36
C GLY A 188 0.96 0.90 17.52
N HIS A 189 0.58 1.78 16.59
CA HIS A 189 -0.73 2.45 16.52
C HIS A 189 -1.82 1.64 15.81
N SER A 190 -1.50 0.46 15.25
CA SER A 190 -2.48 -0.41 14.60
C SER A 190 -3.59 -0.88 15.54
N GLN A 191 -4.73 -1.24 14.97
CA GLN A 191 -5.81 -1.90 15.73
C GLN A 191 -5.36 -3.28 16.23
N ASP A 192 -5.96 -3.74 17.32
CA ASP A 192 -5.63 -5.04 17.93
C ASP A 192 -5.82 -6.22 16.95
N SER A 193 -6.82 -6.11 16.06
CA SER A 193 -7.07 -7.11 15.00
C SER A 193 -5.90 -7.26 14.02
N VAL A 194 -5.09 -6.22 13.82
CA VAL A 194 -3.89 -6.26 12.98
C VAL A 194 -2.71 -6.81 13.78
N LYS A 195 -2.53 -6.30 15.02
CA LYS A 195 -1.43 -6.70 15.90
C LYS A 195 -1.40 -8.19 16.19
N VAL A 196 -2.56 -8.83 16.38
CA VAL A 196 -2.63 -10.28 16.66
C VAL A 196 -2.27 -11.16 15.45
N CYS A 197 -2.21 -10.58 14.26
CA CYS A 197 -1.85 -11.28 13.02
C CYS A 197 -0.35 -11.16 12.69
N ALA A 198 0.40 -10.33 13.41
CA ALA A 198 1.81 -10.07 13.15
C ALA A 198 2.72 -10.91 14.07
N ASP A 199 3.91 -11.24 13.58
CA ASP A 199 4.96 -11.89 14.37
C ASP A 199 5.58 -10.91 15.37
N TYR A 200 5.61 -9.62 15.02
CA TYR A 200 6.17 -8.57 15.83
C TYR A 200 5.33 -7.29 15.76
N VAL A 201 5.19 -6.62 16.90
CA VAL A 201 4.60 -5.28 16.98
C VAL A 201 5.71 -4.29 17.27
N THR A 202 5.96 -3.38 16.34
CA THR A 202 6.94 -2.30 16.49
C THR A 202 6.33 -1.07 17.17
N ALA A 203 7.09 0.02 17.30
CA ALA A 203 6.58 1.29 17.81
C ALA A 203 5.60 1.96 16.82
N SER A 204 5.03 3.09 17.20
CA SER A 204 4.15 3.87 16.34
C SER A 204 4.92 4.61 15.24
N ASN A 205 4.19 5.21 14.28
CA ASN A 205 4.77 6.09 13.28
C ASN A 205 5.38 7.38 13.88
N GLU A 206 4.93 7.79 15.07
CA GLU A 206 5.48 8.92 15.81
C GLU A 206 6.80 8.60 16.53
N GLU A 207 7.15 7.31 16.60
CA GLU A 207 8.29 6.77 17.34
C GLU A 207 9.23 5.96 16.43
N ASP A 208 9.27 6.28 15.15
CA ASP A 208 10.12 5.65 14.13
C ASP A 208 9.94 4.11 14.03
N GLY A 209 8.72 3.62 14.23
CA GLY A 209 8.41 2.18 14.33
C GLY A 209 8.88 1.34 13.16
N VAL A 210 8.87 1.88 11.93
CA VAL A 210 9.39 1.14 10.75
C VAL A 210 10.90 0.99 10.83
N ALA A 211 11.63 2.05 11.19
CA ALA A 211 13.09 1.98 11.36
C ALA A 211 13.48 0.95 12.43
N LEU A 212 12.78 0.97 13.57
CA LEU A 212 13.01 0.00 14.65
C LEU A 212 12.72 -1.45 14.22
N ALA A 213 11.70 -1.68 13.38
CA ALA A 213 11.42 -3.01 12.83
C ALA A 213 12.54 -3.50 11.92
N VAL A 214 13.03 -2.64 11.03
CA VAL A 214 14.13 -2.95 10.11
C VAL A 214 15.43 -3.20 10.90
N GLU A 215 15.78 -2.35 11.86
CA GLU A 215 16.96 -2.56 12.72
C GLU A 215 16.91 -3.89 13.46
N LYS A 216 15.74 -4.26 14.00
CA LYS A 216 15.58 -5.54 14.70
C LYS A 216 15.75 -6.74 13.78
N ALA A 217 15.20 -6.68 12.56
CA ALA A 217 15.33 -7.74 11.57
C ALA A 217 16.80 -7.91 11.14
N ILE A 218 17.49 -6.79 10.89
CA ILE A 218 18.92 -6.75 10.57
C ILE A 218 19.75 -7.39 11.69
N ILE A 219 19.50 -7.02 12.94
CA ILE A 219 20.22 -7.58 14.10
C ILE A 219 20.02 -9.11 14.17
N ALA A 220 18.79 -9.58 13.92
CA ALA A 220 18.52 -11.01 13.94
C ALA A 220 19.26 -11.77 12.82
N GLU A 221 19.31 -11.19 11.61
CA GLU A 221 20.01 -11.77 10.46
C GLU A 221 21.52 -11.81 10.67
N VAL A 222 22.11 -10.73 11.17
CA VAL A 222 23.55 -10.65 11.47
C VAL A 222 23.96 -11.66 12.54
N ARG A 223 23.16 -11.82 13.59
CA ARG A 223 23.41 -12.82 14.64
C ARG A 223 23.35 -14.25 14.12
N ALA A 224 22.48 -14.53 13.14
CA ALA A 224 22.36 -15.86 12.54
C ALA A 224 23.51 -16.21 11.59
N ALA A 225 24.18 -15.22 10.99
CA ALA A 225 25.11 -15.41 9.90
C ALA A 225 26.60 -15.38 10.28
N GLU A 226 26.96 -14.91 11.47
CA GLU A 226 28.38 -14.70 11.89
C GLU A 226 29.24 -13.94 10.85
N ILE A 227 28.66 -12.97 10.16
CA ILE A 227 29.28 -12.28 9.02
C ILE A 227 30.14 -11.09 9.52
N PRO A 228 31.39 -10.94 9.05
CA PRO A 228 32.23 -9.77 9.37
C PRO A 228 31.59 -8.46 8.88
N LEU A 229 31.76 -7.37 9.62
CA LEU A 229 31.15 -6.06 9.42
C LEU A 229 31.36 -5.48 8.01
N ASP A 230 32.54 -5.64 7.44
CA ASP A 230 32.91 -5.18 6.09
C ASP A 230 32.16 -5.98 5.01
N GLN A 231 32.00 -7.27 5.20
CA GLN A 231 31.24 -8.14 4.31
C GLN A 231 29.74 -7.84 4.39
N LEU A 232 29.24 -7.60 5.60
CA LEU A 232 27.85 -7.18 5.84
C LEU A 232 27.53 -5.87 5.11
N ASN A 233 28.38 -4.85 5.28
CA ASN A 233 28.24 -3.58 4.58
C ASN A 233 28.39 -3.71 3.05
N ALA A 234 29.20 -4.63 2.56
CA ALA A 234 29.35 -4.89 1.13
C ALA A 234 28.09 -5.52 0.54
N GLN A 235 27.47 -6.48 1.21
CA GLN A 235 26.21 -7.10 0.80
C GLN A 235 25.05 -6.09 0.87
N ALA A 236 25.00 -5.31 1.95
CA ALA A 236 23.96 -4.28 2.14
C ALA A 236 23.96 -3.19 1.07
N ARG A 237 25.08 -2.90 0.41
CA ARG A 237 25.17 -1.87 -0.65
C ARG A 237 24.23 -2.09 -1.83
N HIS A 238 23.89 -3.33 -2.13
CA HIS A 238 23.03 -3.71 -3.25
C HIS A 238 21.60 -4.06 -2.80
N ALA A 239 21.33 -3.96 -1.51
CA ALA A 239 20.03 -4.21 -0.90
C ALA A 239 19.34 -2.89 -0.50
N LEU A 240 18.10 -2.98 0.00
CA LEU A 240 17.33 -1.85 0.53
C LEU A 240 18.13 -1.00 1.53
N MET A 241 18.93 -1.61 2.34
CA MET A 241 19.77 -0.95 3.38
C MET A 241 20.80 0.01 2.80
N GLY A 242 21.47 -0.37 1.72
CA GLY A 242 22.37 0.53 1.00
C GLY A 242 21.62 1.69 0.37
N ASN A 243 20.40 1.44 -0.10
CA ASN A 243 19.54 2.44 -0.70
C ASN A 243 19.06 3.48 0.31
N LEU A 244 18.79 3.08 1.54
CA LEU A 244 18.44 3.98 2.64
C LEU A 244 19.68 4.62 3.28
N GLY A 245 20.88 4.27 2.82
CA GLY A 245 22.14 4.74 3.40
C GLY A 245 22.44 4.15 4.76
N ILE A 246 21.84 3.01 5.11
CA ILE A 246 22.13 2.30 6.35
C ILE A 246 23.54 1.72 6.27
N GLN A 247 24.35 1.99 7.29
CA GLN A 247 25.70 1.47 7.44
C GLN A 247 25.86 0.82 8.80
N TYR A 248 26.27 -0.43 8.81
CA TYR A 248 26.65 -1.12 10.03
C TYR A 248 27.94 -0.53 10.59
N THR A 249 27.89 -0.12 11.84
CA THR A 249 29.02 0.51 12.54
C THR A 249 29.66 -0.42 13.57
N TYR A 250 28.90 -1.41 14.03
CA TYR A 250 29.36 -2.41 14.97
C TYR A 250 28.53 -3.69 14.84
N ALA A 251 29.16 -4.85 15.01
CA ALA A 251 28.48 -6.15 15.08
C ALA A 251 29.31 -7.14 15.93
N ASP A 252 28.68 -7.74 16.94
CA ASP A 252 29.21 -8.89 17.70
C ASP A 252 28.06 -9.87 18.03
N GLU A 253 28.34 -10.89 18.87
CA GLU A 253 27.36 -11.93 19.24
C GLU A 253 26.10 -11.37 19.97
N ASP A 254 26.25 -10.24 20.65
CA ASP A 254 25.19 -9.67 21.50
C ASP A 254 24.60 -8.36 20.97
N ARG A 255 25.29 -7.65 20.05
CA ARG A 255 24.94 -6.30 19.66
C ARG A 255 25.32 -5.99 18.22
N VAL A 256 24.39 -5.37 17.52
CA VAL A 256 24.64 -4.75 16.21
C VAL A 256 24.26 -3.27 16.28
N GLU A 257 25.13 -2.41 15.74
CA GLU A 257 24.85 -1.00 15.57
C GLU A 257 24.87 -0.64 14.08
N ALA A 258 23.89 0.14 13.67
CA ALA A 258 23.84 0.71 12.34
C ALA A 258 23.44 2.19 12.43
N THR A 259 23.86 2.96 11.43
CA THR A 259 23.44 4.35 11.27
C THR A 259 22.61 4.47 10.01
N MET A 260 21.50 5.20 10.07
CA MET A 260 20.65 5.55 8.94
C MET A 260 20.56 7.07 8.85
N PRO A 261 20.88 7.69 7.69
CA PRO A 261 20.74 9.13 7.55
C PRO A 261 19.25 9.52 7.54
N VAL A 262 18.89 10.55 8.30
CA VAL A 262 17.55 11.15 8.25
C VAL A 262 17.58 12.30 7.25
N ASP A 263 17.43 11.99 5.98
CA ASP A 263 17.46 12.95 4.88
C ASP A 263 16.13 12.92 4.06
N HIS A 264 16.13 13.53 2.88
CA HIS A 264 14.96 13.60 2.00
C HIS A 264 14.41 12.22 1.58
N ARG A 265 15.22 11.16 1.65
CA ARG A 265 14.83 9.78 1.31
C ARG A 265 13.99 9.12 2.41
N THR A 266 14.19 9.56 3.65
CA THR A 266 13.63 8.92 4.84
C THR A 266 12.64 9.82 5.61
N ARG A 267 12.43 11.08 5.18
CA ARG A 267 11.51 12.04 5.83
C ARG A 267 10.17 12.14 5.13
N GLN A 268 9.12 12.25 5.92
CA GLN A 268 7.81 12.73 5.44
C GLN A 268 7.86 14.22 5.11
N PRO A 269 6.88 14.76 4.33
CA PRO A 269 6.77 16.19 4.03
C PRO A 269 6.76 17.10 5.27
N PHE A 270 6.40 16.57 6.43
CA PHE A 270 6.38 17.28 7.71
C PHE A 270 7.68 17.11 8.53
N GLY A 271 8.75 16.55 7.98
CA GLY A 271 10.05 16.44 8.63
C GLY A 271 10.26 15.22 9.53
N ILE A 272 9.28 14.32 9.61
CA ILE A 272 9.37 13.02 10.32
C ILE A 272 9.67 11.90 9.35
N LEU A 273 10.19 10.77 9.84
CA LEU A 273 10.48 9.60 9.02
C LEU A 273 9.21 9.09 8.34
N HIS A 274 9.27 8.87 7.04
CA HIS A 274 8.13 8.36 6.29
C HIS A 274 7.99 6.86 6.50
N GLY A 275 6.81 6.38 6.96
CA GLY A 275 6.55 4.94 7.15
C GLY A 275 6.77 4.08 5.89
N GLY A 276 6.68 4.67 4.68
CA GLY A 276 7.02 4.01 3.42
C GLY A 276 8.45 4.22 2.92
N ALA A 277 9.27 5.06 3.60
CA ALA A 277 10.68 5.25 3.26
C ALA A 277 11.59 4.20 3.92
N THR A 278 11.01 3.34 4.70
CA THR A 278 11.65 2.29 5.47
C THR A 278 11.24 0.89 5.02
N LEU A 279 10.71 0.78 3.81
CA LEU A 279 10.43 -0.49 3.13
C LEU A 279 11.50 -0.82 2.12
#